data_6da4940fe84e3f1cfb3b30a52f062f0a
#
_entry.id   6da4940fe84e3f1cfb3b30a52f062f0a
#
_cell.length_a   1.000
_cell.length_b   1.000
_cell.length_c   1.000
_cell.angle_alpha   90.00
_cell.angle_beta   90.00
_cell.angle_gamma   90.00
#
_symmetry.space_group_name_H-M   'P 1'
#
loop_
_entity.id
_entity.type
_entity.pdbx_description
1 polymer ?
#
loop_
_entity_poly.entity_id
_entity_poly.type
_entity_poly.pdbx_seq_one_letter_code
_entity_poly.pdbx_strand_id
1 'polypeptide(L)'
;MTFEWDDNKEQINIKKHGMDFETASRVFDDENRIEIYDDLHSDYEDRYITIGMIDEITCIAMVVYTERGTDVIRIISARRATPKERRKYYDYS
;
A
#
# COMPACT_ATOMS: atom_id res chain seq x y z
N MET A 1 10.77 -4.15 -10.57
CA MET A 1 10.13 -4.19 -9.25
C MET A 1 9.34 -5.47 -9.09
N THR A 2 9.63 -6.22 -8.06
CA THR A 2 8.89 -7.44 -7.74
C THR A 2 8.19 -7.30 -6.40
N PHE A 3 7.13 -8.08 -6.22
CA PHE A 3 6.32 -8.04 -5.00
C PHE A 3 6.36 -9.39 -4.32
N GLU A 4 6.35 -9.37 -2.99
CA GLU A 4 6.22 -10.56 -2.18
C GLU A 4 5.29 -10.27 -1.01
N TRP A 5 4.76 -11.29 -0.39
CA TRP A 5 3.93 -11.19 0.81
C TRP A 5 3.78 -12.54 1.48
N ASP A 6 3.32 -12.49 2.72
CA ASP A 6 2.97 -13.67 3.48
C ASP A 6 1.51 -14.05 3.17
N ASP A 7 1.29 -15.29 2.73
CA ASP A 7 -0.05 -15.75 2.32
C ASP A 7 -1.07 -15.68 3.46
N ASN A 8 -0.65 -15.97 4.69
CA ASN A 8 -1.55 -15.88 5.85
C ASN A 8 -1.98 -14.44 6.11
N LYS A 9 -1.04 -13.51 6.01
CA LYS A 9 -1.35 -12.09 6.18
C LYS A 9 -2.30 -11.61 5.09
N GLU A 10 -2.11 -12.07 3.87
CA GLU A 10 -3.02 -11.73 2.78
C GLU A 10 -4.43 -12.22 3.06
N GLN A 11 -4.59 -13.47 3.49
CA GLN A 11 -5.91 -14.00 3.80
C GLN A 11 -6.60 -13.23 4.92
N ILE A 12 -5.86 -12.85 5.96
CA ILE A 12 -6.40 -12.02 7.03
C ILE A 12 -6.81 -10.65 6.49
N ASN A 13 -5.98 -10.08 5.62
CA ASN A 13 -6.26 -8.79 5.02
C ASN A 13 -7.51 -8.81 4.15
N ILE A 14 -7.68 -9.86 3.35
CA ILE A 14 -8.87 -10.02 2.50
C ILE A 14 -10.12 -10.09 3.37
N LYS A 15 -10.10 -10.88 4.43
CA LYS A 15 -11.23 -10.97 5.37
C LYS A 15 -11.56 -9.63 6.00
N LYS A 16 -10.55 -8.87 6.36
CA LYS A 16 -10.72 -7.62 7.11
C LYS A 16 -11.07 -6.45 6.21
N HIS A 17 -10.50 -6.39 5.02
CA HIS A 17 -10.57 -5.21 4.16
C HIS A 17 -11.07 -5.50 2.75
N GLY A 18 -11.22 -6.76 2.37
CA GLY A 18 -11.71 -7.14 1.05
C GLY A 18 -10.73 -6.87 -0.09
N MET A 19 -9.46 -6.71 0.19
CA MET A 19 -8.46 -6.39 -0.82
C MET A 19 -7.33 -7.42 -0.80
N ASP A 20 -7.07 -8.05 -1.95
CA ASP A 20 -5.92 -8.92 -2.12
C ASP A 20 -4.66 -8.09 -2.42
N PHE A 21 -3.50 -8.72 -2.27
CA PHE A 21 -2.24 -8.00 -2.40
C PHE A 21 -1.79 -7.83 -3.85
N GLU A 22 -2.25 -8.65 -4.76
CA GLU A 22 -2.01 -8.44 -6.17
C GLU A 22 -2.70 -7.16 -6.65
N THR A 23 -3.96 -6.98 -6.27
CA THR A 23 -4.68 -5.75 -6.56
C THR A 23 -4.01 -4.55 -5.91
N ALA A 24 -3.61 -4.69 -4.64
CA ALA A 24 -2.92 -3.62 -3.92
C ALA A 24 -1.60 -3.22 -4.60
N SER A 25 -0.89 -4.17 -5.20
CA SER A 25 0.39 -3.88 -5.85
C SER A 25 0.25 -2.90 -7.01
N ARG A 26 -0.94 -2.74 -7.56
CA ARG A 26 -1.18 -1.79 -8.65
C ARG A 26 -0.97 -0.34 -8.25
N VAL A 27 -1.01 -0.05 -6.95
CA VAL A 27 -0.75 1.31 -6.46
C VAL A 27 0.63 1.79 -6.91
N PHE A 28 1.59 0.89 -7.05
CA PHE A 28 2.96 1.24 -7.43
C PHE A 28 3.10 1.65 -8.89
N ASP A 29 2.09 1.43 -9.70
CA ASP A 29 2.05 1.91 -11.08
C ASP A 29 1.53 3.35 -11.18
N ASP A 30 0.98 3.89 -10.11
CA ASP A 30 0.49 5.26 -10.09
C ASP A 30 1.64 6.23 -9.84
N GLU A 31 1.98 7.02 -10.85
CA GLU A 31 3.06 8.02 -10.77
C GLU A 31 2.77 9.13 -9.76
N ASN A 32 1.51 9.33 -9.42
CA ASN A 32 1.07 10.37 -8.49
C ASN A 32 0.91 9.86 -7.07
N ARG A 33 1.23 8.60 -6.80
CA ARG A 33 1.12 8.06 -5.45
C ARG A 33 2.00 8.84 -4.48
N ILE A 34 1.53 9.01 -3.27
CA ILE A 34 2.33 9.60 -2.20
C ILE A 34 2.92 8.50 -1.33
N GLU A 35 4.07 8.78 -0.74
CA GLU A 35 4.78 7.83 0.10
C GLU A 35 5.10 8.48 1.43
N ILE A 36 4.79 7.78 2.51
CA ILE A 36 4.98 8.27 3.87
C ILE A 36 5.77 7.24 4.66
N TYR A 37 6.81 7.69 5.36
CA TYR A 37 7.53 6.81 6.27
C TYR A 37 6.67 6.56 7.53
N ASP A 38 6.50 5.29 7.90
CA ASP A 38 5.70 4.91 9.06
C ASP A 38 6.58 4.83 10.31
N ASP A 39 6.79 5.96 10.92
CA ASP A 39 7.62 6.12 12.12
C ASP A 39 7.18 5.22 13.28
N LEU A 40 5.87 5.06 13.44
CA LEU A 40 5.30 4.34 14.58
C LEU A 40 5.54 2.84 14.54
N HIS A 41 5.73 2.28 13.34
CA HIS A 41 5.83 0.83 13.14
C HIS A 41 7.14 0.39 12.52
N SER A 42 8.17 1.24 12.59
CA SER A 42 9.48 0.97 11.99
C SER A 42 10.54 0.53 13.01
N ASP A 43 10.13 -0.23 14.03
CA ASP A 43 11.05 -0.62 15.13
C ASP A 43 12.13 -1.60 14.70
N TYR A 44 11.78 -2.57 13.85
CA TYR A 44 12.69 -3.63 13.43
C TYR A 44 13.08 -3.56 11.96
N GLU A 45 12.24 -2.93 11.16
CA GLU A 45 12.47 -2.71 9.75
C GLU A 45 11.72 -1.45 9.33
N ASP A 46 12.23 -0.78 8.33
CA ASP A 46 11.58 0.43 7.83
C ASP A 46 10.28 0.08 7.13
N ARG A 47 9.19 0.67 7.59
CA ARG A 47 7.87 0.54 6.99
C ARG A 47 7.44 1.83 6.34
N TYR A 48 6.76 1.68 5.23
CA TYR A 48 6.25 2.79 4.45
C TYR A 48 4.77 2.62 4.20
N ILE A 49 4.09 3.73 4.02
CA ILE A 49 2.69 3.77 3.61
C ILE A 49 2.66 4.48 2.28
N THR A 50 2.02 3.88 1.27
CA THR A 50 1.76 4.58 0.03
C THR A 50 0.25 4.69 -0.17
N ILE A 51 -0.17 5.83 -0.70
CA ILE A 51 -1.57 6.11 -1.04
C ILE A 51 -1.59 6.43 -2.52
N GLY A 52 -2.34 5.67 -3.27
CA GLY A 52 -2.39 5.84 -4.71
C GLY A 52 -3.57 5.14 -5.35
N MET A 53 -3.71 5.36 -6.62
CA MET A 53 -4.83 4.85 -7.40
C MET A 53 -4.52 3.45 -7.91
N ILE A 54 -5.41 2.50 -7.66
CA ILE A 54 -5.28 1.13 -8.17
C ILE A 54 -6.20 0.85 -9.35
N ASP A 55 -7.16 1.73 -9.61
CA ASP A 55 -8.10 1.63 -10.70
C ASP A 55 -8.33 3.02 -11.26
N GLU A 56 -8.36 3.14 -12.57
CA GLU A 56 -8.47 4.42 -13.26
C GLU A 56 -9.72 5.22 -12.91
N ILE A 57 -10.73 4.58 -12.36
CA ILE A 57 -12.04 5.22 -12.21
C ILE A 57 -12.32 5.65 -10.77
N THR A 58 -12.02 4.87 -9.74
CA THR A 58 -12.58 5.21 -8.43
C THR A 58 -11.84 4.73 -7.19
N CYS A 59 -10.82 3.90 -7.29
CA CYS A 59 -10.27 3.29 -6.09
C CYS A 59 -8.88 3.79 -5.74
N ILE A 60 -8.83 4.53 -4.65
CA ILE A 60 -7.56 4.91 -4.04
C ILE A 60 -7.32 3.97 -2.85
N ALA A 61 -6.15 3.38 -2.80
CA ALA A 61 -5.77 2.43 -1.77
C ALA A 61 -4.66 2.98 -0.89
N MET A 62 -4.66 2.51 0.35
CA MET A 62 -3.56 2.72 1.28
C MET A 62 -2.86 1.37 1.45
N VAL A 63 -1.57 1.32 1.18
CA VAL A 63 -0.78 0.07 1.24
C VAL A 63 0.40 0.27 2.17
N VAL A 64 0.55 -0.64 3.13
CA VAL A 64 1.71 -0.67 4.03
C VAL A 64 2.68 -1.71 3.49
N TYR A 65 3.93 -1.34 3.39
CA TYR A 65 4.95 -2.21 2.80
C TYR A 65 6.32 -1.94 3.41
N THR A 66 7.24 -2.84 3.16
CA THR A 66 8.65 -2.66 3.45
C THR A 66 9.46 -3.00 2.20
N GLU A 67 10.66 -2.48 2.11
CA GLU A 67 11.57 -2.78 1.00
C GLU A 67 12.51 -3.90 1.42
N ARG A 68 12.68 -4.88 0.55
CA ARG A 68 13.58 -6.01 0.74
C ARG A 68 14.63 -6.01 -0.35
N GLY A 69 15.87 -5.66 0.01
CA GLY A 69 16.94 -5.54 -0.97
C GLY A 69 16.69 -4.40 -1.94
N THR A 70 17.11 -4.58 -3.19
CA THR A 70 17.21 -3.47 -4.13
C THR A 70 15.92 -3.19 -4.92
N ASP A 71 15.08 -4.18 -5.13
CA ASP A 71 13.93 -3.99 -6.03
C ASP A 71 12.75 -4.90 -5.66
N VAL A 72 12.65 -5.27 -4.39
CA VAL A 72 11.58 -6.12 -3.90
C VAL A 72 10.75 -5.35 -2.89
N ILE A 73 9.45 -5.31 -3.10
CA ILE A 73 8.47 -4.71 -2.20
C ILE A 73 7.73 -5.83 -1.48
N ARG A 74 7.77 -5.81 -0.15
CA ARG A 74 7.00 -6.76 0.66
C ARG A 74 5.76 -6.07 1.19
N ILE A 75 4.60 -6.48 0.70
CA ILE A 75 3.31 -5.91 1.11
C ILE A 75 2.90 -6.52 2.46
N ILE A 76 2.49 -5.65 3.37
CA ILE A 76 2.12 -6.04 4.74
C ILE A 76 0.61 -5.94 4.95
N SER A 77 -0.02 -4.87 4.48
CA SER A 77 -1.47 -4.71 4.54
C SER A 77 -1.94 -3.72 3.47
N ALA A 78 -3.23 -3.80 3.16
CA ALA A 78 -3.81 -2.93 2.15
C ALA A 78 -5.31 -2.76 2.40
N ARG A 79 -5.80 -1.56 2.18
CA ARG A 79 -7.23 -1.26 2.27
C ARG A 79 -7.57 -0.06 1.41
N ARG A 80 -8.84 0.21 1.24
CA ARG A 80 -9.28 1.44 0.60
C ARG A 80 -8.87 2.64 1.46
N ALA A 81 -8.50 3.71 0.80
CA ALA A 81 -8.17 4.96 1.48
C ALA A 81 -9.41 5.54 2.17
N THR A 82 -9.20 6.13 3.35
CA THR A 82 -10.23 6.90 4.03
C THR A 82 -10.46 8.21 3.27
N PRO A 83 -11.60 8.92 3.52
CA PRO A 83 -11.81 10.23 2.90
C PRO A 83 -10.68 11.23 3.17
N LYS A 84 -10.10 11.19 4.35
CA LYS A 84 -8.96 12.05 4.69
C LYS A 84 -7.73 11.70 3.87
N GLU A 85 -7.44 10.41 3.71
CA GLU A 85 -6.33 9.94 2.89
C GLU A 85 -6.53 10.27 1.42
N ARG A 86 -7.76 10.14 0.92
CA ARG A 86 -8.08 10.50 -0.46
C ARG A 86 -7.84 11.99 -0.71
N ARG A 87 -8.25 12.84 0.21
CA ARG A 87 -7.96 14.28 0.10
C ARG A 87 -6.48 14.56 0.05
N LYS A 88 -5.72 13.89 0.90
CA LYS A 88 -4.26 14.02 0.94
C LYS A 88 -3.65 13.63 -0.41
N TYR A 89 -4.12 12.55 -0.99
CA TYR A 89 -3.67 12.11 -2.31
C TYR A 89 -3.92 13.19 -3.37
N TYR A 90 -5.12 13.72 -3.43
CA TYR A 90 -5.46 14.74 -4.42
C TYR A 90 -4.74 16.07 -4.18
N ASP A 91 -4.47 16.41 -2.93
CA ASP A 91 -3.79 17.67 -2.60
C ASP A 91 -2.32 17.65 -2.99
N TYR A 92 -1.69 16.50 -2.98
CA TYR A 92 -0.26 16.34 -3.26
C TYR A 92 0.04 15.75 -4.64
N SER A 93 -0.95 15.47 -5.42
CA SER A 93 -0.75 14.87 -6.76
C SER A 93 -0.74 15.90 -7.85
#